data_d0cd306f53f9425f051f413281a760c1
#
_entry.id   d0cd306f53f9425f051f413281a760c1
#
_cell.length_a   1.000
_cell.length_b   1.000
_cell.length_c   1.000
_cell.angle_alpha   90.00
_cell.angle_beta   90.00
_cell.angle_gamma   90.00
#
_symmetry.space_group_name_H-M   'P 1'
#
loop_
_entity.id
_entity.type
_entity.pdbx_description
1 polymer ?
#
loop_
_entity_poly.entity_id
_entity_poly.type
_entity_poly.pdbx_seq_one_letter_code
_entity_poly.pdbx_strand_id
1 'polypeptide(L)'
;MAQIARLKSAESFFGVEAAGRLMTEIVASWVQDLGLLIESVEATRPPGAPGDWQPGATVRLPFSDKICRDGGVVCGQALMALAETAMVFACSAAWNSYRPMSTIDQTTHFLRPVHFDVIADARVVRMGRDTSFGHVSLYGASDHHAVGMVSSAYAML
;
A
#
# COMPACT_ATOMS: atom_id res chain seq x y z
N MET A 1 -23.44 23.25 37.44
CA MET A 1 -22.02 23.22 36.99
C MET A 1 -21.82 21.93 36.20
N ALA A 2 -21.85 22.03 34.88
CA ALA A 2 -21.72 20.87 34.01
C ALA A 2 -20.25 20.53 33.85
N GLN A 3 -19.87 19.37 34.34
CA GLN A 3 -18.54 18.78 34.18
C GLN A 3 -18.45 18.26 32.76
N ILE A 4 -17.82 19.03 31.88
CA ILE A 4 -17.49 18.60 30.51
C ILE A 4 -16.38 17.54 30.65
N ALA A 5 -16.79 16.28 30.65
CA ALA A 5 -15.87 15.17 30.46
C ALA A 5 -15.25 15.33 29.06
N ARG A 6 -13.99 15.79 28.98
CA ARG A 6 -13.15 15.60 27.80
C ARG A 6 -12.98 14.10 27.62
N LEU A 7 -13.80 13.54 26.74
CA LEU A 7 -13.45 12.28 26.08
C LEU A 7 -12.12 12.53 25.37
N LYS A 8 -11.02 12.06 25.95
CA LYS A 8 -9.81 11.81 25.18
C LYS A 8 -10.24 10.86 24.06
N SER A 9 -10.34 11.38 22.85
CA SER A 9 -10.45 10.53 21.67
C SER A 9 -9.27 9.55 21.75
N ALA A 10 -9.55 8.27 21.84
CA ALA A 10 -8.53 7.26 21.63
C ALA A 10 -7.82 7.65 20.34
N GLU A 11 -6.48 7.81 20.37
CA GLU A 11 -5.71 8.08 19.17
C GLU A 11 -6.04 6.96 18.19
N SER A 12 -6.85 7.29 17.18
CA SER A 12 -7.25 6.30 16.19
C SER A 12 -6.03 6.05 15.31
N PHE A 13 -5.52 4.82 15.32
CA PHE A 13 -4.44 4.42 14.42
C PHE A 13 -4.88 4.60 12.96
N PHE A 14 -3.88 4.93 12.11
CA PHE A 14 -4.10 4.99 10.67
C PHE A 14 -4.52 3.59 10.17
N GLY A 15 -5.74 3.47 9.70
CA GLY A 15 -6.34 2.20 9.28
C GLY A 15 -6.98 2.28 7.90
N VAL A 16 -7.74 1.25 7.54
CA VAL A 16 -8.39 1.11 6.22
C VAL A 16 -9.27 2.31 5.88
N GLU A 17 -10.03 2.85 6.83
CA GLU A 17 -10.88 4.02 6.60
C GLU A 17 -10.05 5.27 6.25
N ALA A 18 -8.96 5.52 6.97
CA ALA A 18 -8.07 6.64 6.70
C ALA A 18 -7.38 6.48 5.33
N ALA A 19 -6.93 5.27 4.99
CA ALA A 19 -6.37 4.96 3.69
C ALA A 19 -7.40 5.14 2.56
N GLY A 20 -8.66 4.79 2.79
CA GLY A 20 -9.76 5.03 1.85
C GLY A 20 -9.99 6.52 1.57
N ARG A 21 -9.89 7.39 2.58
CA ARG A 21 -9.92 8.84 2.39
C ARG A 21 -8.73 9.32 1.54
N LEU A 22 -7.52 8.88 1.86
CA LEU A 22 -6.34 9.23 1.07
C LEU A 22 -6.46 8.79 -0.40
N MET A 23 -7.04 7.63 -0.67
CA MET A 23 -7.26 7.15 -2.04
C MET A 23 -8.02 8.19 -2.87
N THR A 24 -9.02 8.84 -2.29
CA THR A 24 -9.84 9.84 -3.00
C THR A 24 -9.24 11.23 -3.00
N GLU A 25 -8.44 11.60 -2.01
CA GLU A 25 -7.95 12.96 -1.81
C GLU A 25 -6.61 13.23 -2.50
N ILE A 26 -5.71 12.26 -2.52
CA ILE A 26 -4.34 12.48 -2.99
C ILE A 26 -3.93 11.62 -4.19
N VAL A 27 -4.58 10.46 -4.39
CA VAL A 27 -4.21 9.55 -5.48
C VAL A 27 -4.77 10.08 -6.80
N ALA A 28 -3.95 10.06 -7.85
CA ALA A 28 -4.35 10.52 -9.17
C ALA A 28 -5.59 9.77 -9.70
N SER A 29 -6.48 10.47 -10.40
CA SER A 29 -7.77 9.92 -10.85
C SER A 29 -7.63 8.65 -11.69
N TRP A 30 -6.63 8.58 -12.57
CA TRP A 30 -6.41 7.38 -13.39
C TRP A 30 -6.01 6.15 -12.57
N VAL A 31 -5.32 6.35 -11.43
CA VAL A 31 -5.01 5.26 -10.48
C VAL A 31 -6.25 4.85 -9.71
N GLN A 32 -7.10 5.82 -9.33
CA GLN A 32 -8.40 5.51 -8.72
C GLN A 32 -9.27 4.67 -9.66
N ASP A 33 -9.21 4.93 -10.97
CA ASP A 33 -9.94 4.18 -12.01
C ASP A 33 -9.49 2.70 -12.12
N LEU A 34 -8.34 2.33 -11.53
CA LEU A 34 -7.94 0.92 -11.40
C LEU A 34 -8.83 0.14 -10.43
N GLY A 35 -9.61 0.82 -9.60
CA GLY A 35 -10.53 0.19 -8.65
C GLY A 35 -9.81 -0.54 -7.52
N LEU A 36 -8.66 -0.05 -7.07
CA LEU A 36 -7.87 -0.67 -6.01
C LEU A 36 -8.68 -0.86 -4.73
N LEU A 37 -8.58 -2.02 -4.12
CA LEU A 37 -9.25 -2.37 -2.87
C LEU A 37 -8.23 -2.48 -1.73
N ILE A 38 -8.43 -1.70 -0.67
CA ILE A 38 -7.58 -1.75 0.52
C ILE A 38 -8.07 -2.90 1.40
N GLU A 39 -7.30 -3.97 1.50
CA GLU A 39 -7.68 -5.16 2.28
C GLU A 39 -7.27 -5.04 3.75
N SER A 40 -6.08 -4.47 4.02
CA SER A 40 -5.61 -4.23 5.38
C SER A 40 -4.65 -3.06 5.47
N VAL A 41 -4.58 -2.46 6.64
CA VAL A 41 -3.56 -1.48 7.03
C VAL A 41 -3.09 -1.82 8.44
N GLU A 42 -1.81 -2.07 8.59
CA GLU A 42 -1.20 -2.56 9.81
C GLU A 42 -0.21 -1.54 10.38
N ALA A 43 -0.70 -0.67 11.27
CA ALA A 43 0.09 0.38 11.90
C ALA A 43 0.85 -0.12 13.13
N THR A 44 0.33 -1.13 13.82
CA THR A 44 0.88 -1.65 15.08
C THR A 44 1.15 -3.13 14.99
N ARG A 45 2.27 -3.56 15.59
CA ARG A 45 2.65 -4.97 15.63
C ARG A 45 1.61 -5.77 16.43
N PRO A 46 0.97 -6.78 15.80
CA PRO A 46 0.02 -7.63 16.53
C PRO A 46 0.74 -8.55 17.52
N PRO A 47 0.05 -8.99 18.60
CA PRO A 47 0.60 -9.99 19.50
C PRO A 47 1.00 -11.27 18.76
N GLY A 48 2.19 -11.78 19.04
CA GLY A 48 2.70 -13.00 18.40
C GLY A 48 3.24 -12.83 16.98
N ALA A 49 3.31 -11.60 16.46
CA ALA A 49 3.89 -11.33 15.15
C ALA A 49 5.36 -11.77 15.08
N PRO A 50 5.85 -12.23 13.90
CA PRO A 50 7.26 -12.57 13.68
C PRO A 50 8.21 -11.46 14.10
N GLY A 51 9.46 -11.81 14.47
CA GLY A 51 10.47 -10.84 14.91
C GLY A 51 10.80 -9.75 13.89
N ASP A 52 10.67 -10.08 12.62
CA ASP A 52 10.89 -9.21 11.46
C ASP A 52 9.63 -8.49 10.97
N TRP A 53 8.54 -8.53 11.72
CA TRP A 53 7.31 -7.84 11.36
C TRP A 53 7.53 -6.32 11.15
N GLN A 54 6.94 -5.79 10.10
CA GLN A 54 7.00 -4.39 9.73
C GLN A 54 5.59 -3.83 9.50
N PRO A 55 5.36 -2.53 9.79
CA PRO A 55 4.10 -1.89 9.45
C PRO A 55 3.89 -1.89 7.93
N GLY A 56 2.64 -1.96 7.51
CA GLY A 56 2.35 -2.09 6.11
C GLY A 56 0.89 -1.95 5.73
N ALA A 57 0.62 -2.25 4.46
CA ALA A 57 -0.72 -2.29 3.91
C ALA A 57 -0.82 -3.37 2.83
N THR A 58 -1.99 -3.98 2.72
CA THR A 58 -2.31 -4.94 1.67
C THR A 58 -3.40 -4.35 0.78
N VAL A 59 -3.12 -4.29 -0.52
CA VAL A 59 -4.00 -3.70 -1.52
C VAL A 59 -4.19 -4.67 -2.67
N ARG A 60 -5.43 -4.82 -3.13
CA ARG A 60 -5.81 -5.65 -4.28
C ARG A 60 -6.01 -4.81 -5.52
N LEU A 61 -5.47 -5.26 -6.64
CA LEU A 61 -5.80 -4.80 -7.98
C LEU A 61 -6.80 -5.80 -8.59
N PRO A 62 -8.08 -5.42 -8.76
CA PRO A 62 -9.03 -6.27 -9.47
C PRO A 62 -8.64 -6.43 -10.94
N PHE A 63 -8.75 -7.63 -11.44
CA PHE A 63 -8.52 -7.92 -12.86
C PHE A 63 -9.59 -7.27 -13.74
N SER A 64 -9.15 -6.64 -14.83
CA SER A 64 -10.03 -6.18 -15.90
C SER A 64 -9.27 -6.13 -17.23
N ASP A 65 -9.99 -6.24 -18.34
CA ASP A 65 -9.38 -6.15 -19.66
C ASP A 65 -8.72 -4.81 -19.93
N LYS A 66 -9.17 -3.74 -19.26
CA LYS A 66 -8.63 -2.37 -19.40
C LYS A 66 -7.16 -2.24 -18.96
N ILE A 67 -6.72 -3.11 -18.06
CA ILE A 67 -5.34 -3.10 -17.54
C ILE A 67 -4.48 -4.19 -18.16
N CYS A 68 -4.99 -4.87 -19.18
CA CYS A 68 -4.27 -5.93 -19.86
C CYS A 68 -3.59 -5.44 -21.13
N ARG A 69 -2.38 -5.93 -21.38
CA ARG A 69 -1.75 -5.92 -22.69
C ARG A 69 -2.21 -7.12 -23.51
N ASP A 70 -1.74 -7.20 -24.75
CA ASP A 70 -2.01 -8.34 -25.63
C ASP A 70 -1.78 -9.69 -24.93
N GLY A 71 -2.69 -10.62 -25.15
CA GLY A 71 -2.72 -11.93 -24.49
C GLY A 71 -3.39 -11.94 -23.12
N GLY A 72 -4.09 -10.87 -22.73
CA GLY A 72 -4.84 -10.81 -21.48
C GLY A 72 -3.96 -10.78 -20.21
N VAL A 73 -2.71 -10.35 -20.35
CA VAL A 73 -1.76 -10.23 -19.23
C VAL A 73 -1.88 -8.85 -18.61
N VAL A 74 -2.00 -8.77 -17.29
CA VAL A 74 -1.97 -7.50 -16.56
C VAL A 74 -0.68 -6.75 -16.89
N CYS A 75 -0.79 -5.50 -17.32
CA CYS A 75 0.37 -4.73 -17.73
C CYS A 75 1.25 -4.30 -16.55
N GLY A 76 2.54 -4.12 -16.81
CA GLY A 76 3.51 -3.73 -15.79
C GLY A 76 3.20 -2.37 -15.16
N GLN A 77 2.64 -1.43 -15.94
CA GLN A 77 2.28 -0.09 -15.44
C GLN A 77 1.22 -0.17 -14.33
N ALA A 78 0.20 -1.04 -14.50
CA ALA A 78 -0.82 -1.25 -13.47
C ALA A 78 -0.22 -1.89 -12.20
N LEU A 79 0.70 -2.84 -12.36
CA LEU A 79 1.41 -3.47 -11.23
C LEU A 79 2.31 -2.47 -10.49
N MET A 80 2.97 -1.57 -11.21
CA MET A 80 3.79 -0.51 -10.59
C MET A 80 2.92 0.50 -9.85
N ALA A 81 1.79 0.91 -10.43
CA ALA A 81 0.84 1.81 -9.78
C ALA A 81 0.23 1.20 -8.51
N LEU A 82 -0.12 -0.10 -8.56
CA LEU A 82 -0.56 -0.85 -7.37
C LEU A 82 0.50 -0.82 -6.27
N ALA A 83 1.74 -1.16 -6.60
CA ALA A 83 2.83 -1.22 -5.63
C ALA A 83 3.11 0.15 -4.99
N GLU A 84 3.17 1.21 -5.79
CA GLU A 84 3.40 2.56 -5.30
C GLU A 84 2.27 3.04 -4.37
N THR A 85 1.03 2.82 -4.78
CA THR A 85 -0.14 3.19 -3.96
C THR A 85 -0.16 2.42 -2.63
N ALA A 86 0.12 1.12 -2.65
CA ALA A 86 0.22 0.31 -1.44
C ALA A 86 1.32 0.82 -0.49
N MET A 87 2.47 1.27 -1.03
CA MET A 87 3.54 1.85 -0.22
C MET A 87 3.16 3.19 0.42
N VAL A 88 2.37 4.04 -0.23
CA VAL A 88 1.85 5.27 0.39
C VAL A 88 1.05 4.93 1.65
N PHE A 89 0.20 3.91 1.59
CA PHE A 89 -0.57 3.46 2.76
C PHE A 89 0.32 2.81 3.82
N ALA A 90 1.31 2.03 3.42
CA ALA A 90 2.27 1.42 4.34
C ALA A 90 3.09 2.48 5.09
N CYS A 91 3.58 3.50 4.41
CA CYS A 91 4.28 4.63 5.03
C CYS A 91 3.36 5.40 5.98
N SER A 92 2.11 5.64 5.58
CA SER A 92 1.11 6.30 6.43
C SER A 92 0.78 5.47 7.68
N ALA A 93 0.74 4.14 7.56
CA ALA A 93 0.59 3.23 8.70
C ALA A 93 1.78 3.34 9.66
N ALA A 94 3.01 3.32 9.13
CA ALA A 94 4.23 3.42 9.93
C ALA A 94 4.35 4.76 10.68
N TRP A 95 3.88 5.87 10.08
CA TRP A 95 3.81 7.19 10.70
C TRP A 95 2.56 7.39 11.56
N ASN A 96 1.61 6.49 11.50
CA ASN A 96 0.28 6.62 12.08
C ASN A 96 -0.47 7.88 11.59
N SER A 97 -0.10 8.40 10.44
CA SER A 97 -0.71 9.56 9.76
C SER A 97 -0.17 9.70 8.35
N TYR A 98 -0.90 10.36 7.47
CA TYR A 98 -0.35 10.75 6.18
C TYR A 98 0.65 11.89 6.35
N ARG A 99 1.81 11.76 5.70
CA ARG A 99 2.76 12.84 5.45
C ARG A 99 2.98 12.95 3.94
N PRO A 100 3.02 14.17 3.39
CA PRO A 100 3.40 14.34 1.99
C PRO A 100 4.74 13.66 1.71
N MET A 101 4.80 12.94 0.59
CA MET A 101 6.01 12.23 0.20
C MET A 101 6.17 12.25 -1.31
N SER A 102 7.41 12.15 -1.77
CA SER A 102 7.76 12.05 -3.18
C SER A 102 8.60 10.81 -3.42
N THR A 103 8.26 10.03 -4.43
CA THR A 103 9.02 8.85 -4.82
C THR A 103 10.40 9.25 -5.32
N ILE A 104 11.44 8.71 -4.71
CA ILE A 104 12.84 8.87 -5.17
C ILE A 104 13.16 7.78 -6.19
N ASP A 105 12.80 6.54 -5.86
CA ASP A 105 13.12 5.35 -6.65
C ASP A 105 12.04 4.29 -6.45
N GLN A 106 11.74 3.57 -7.52
CA GLN A 106 10.94 2.35 -7.48
C GLN A 106 11.52 1.35 -8.48
N THR A 107 12.17 0.32 -7.98
CA THR A 107 12.71 -0.78 -8.78
C THR A 107 11.75 -1.95 -8.73
N THR A 108 11.26 -2.37 -9.90
CA THR A 108 10.29 -3.46 -10.03
C THR A 108 10.87 -4.60 -10.84
N HIS A 109 10.79 -5.81 -10.30
CA HIS A 109 11.09 -7.05 -11.01
C HIS A 109 9.78 -7.80 -11.27
N PHE A 110 9.43 -7.94 -12.54
CA PHE A 110 8.30 -8.76 -12.97
C PHE A 110 8.75 -10.21 -13.11
N LEU A 111 8.17 -11.09 -12.30
CA LEU A 111 8.62 -12.48 -12.20
C LEU A 111 7.85 -13.42 -13.13
N ARG A 112 6.57 -13.17 -13.35
CA ARG A 112 5.72 -13.97 -14.23
C ARG A 112 4.48 -13.21 -14.70
N PRO A 113 3.88 -13.58 -15.84
CA PRO A 113 2.60 -13.02 -16.27
C PRO A 113 1.47 -13.41 -15.30
N VAL A 114 0.45 -12.55 -15.20
CA VAL A 114 -0.73 -12.77 -14.38
C VAL A 114 -1.99 -12.40 -15.14
N HIS A 115 -3.07 -13.19 -14.96
CA HIS A 115 -4.34 -13.10 -15.68
C HIS A 115 -5.55 -13.02 -14.73
N PHE A 116 -5.35 -12.60 -13.50
CA PHE A 116 -6.37 -12.48 -12.45
C PHE A 116 -5.94 -11.40 -11.45
N ASP A 117 -6.73 -11.19 -10.42
CA ASP A 117 -6.45 -10.19 -9.37
C ASP A 117 -5.04 -10.35 -8.80
N VAL A 118 -4.40 -9.23 -8.51
CA VAL A 118 -3.08 -9.17 -7.88
C VAL A 118 -3.17 -8.51 -6.52
N ILE A 119 -2.48 -9.08 -5.55
CA ILE A 119 -2.31 -8.53 -4.20
C ILE A 119 -0.93 -7.91 -4.08
N ALA A 120 -0.88 -6.70 -3.55
CA ALA A 120 0.35 -6.05 -3.11
C ALA A 120 0.41 -6.08 -1.59
N ASP A 121 1.41 -6.75 -1.04
CA ASP A 121 1.76 -6.68 0.39
C ASP A 121 2.96 -5.73 0.54
N ALA A 122 2.67 -4.50 0.95
CA ALA A 122 3.65 -3.42 1.11
C ALA A 122 4.11 -3.32 2.56
N ARG A 123 5.42 -3.31 2.77
CA ARG A 123 6.04 -3.23 4.10
C ARG A 123 7.10 -2.14 4.16
N VAL A 124 7.08 -1.34 5.23
CA VAL A 124 8.10 -0.34 5.48
C VAL A 124 9.30 -1.00 6.14
N VAL A 125 10.43 -1.01 5.46
CA VAL A 125 11.68 -1.58 5.97
C VAL A 125 12.36 -0.63 6.94
N ARG A 126 12.34 0.66 6.61
CA ARG A 126 12.91 1.72 7.45
C ARG A 126 12.16 3.03 7.24
N MET A 127 11.76 3.66 8.32
CA MET A 127 11.20 4.99 8.35
C MET A 127 12.19 5.95 9.03
N GLY A 128 12.78 6.85 8.26
CA GLY A 128 13.60 7.95 8.77
C GLY A 128 12.81 9.26 8.83
N ARG A 129 13.45 10.32 9.30
CA ARG A 129 12.83 11.63 9.37
C ARG A 129 12.53 12.19 7.97
N ASP A 130 13.47 12.06 7.05
CA ASP A 130 13.45 12.69 5.73
C ASP A 130 13.34 11.66 4.59
N THR A 131 13.52 10.38 4.89
CA THR A 131 13.44 9.29 3.90
C THR A 131 12.76 8.06 4.47
N SER A 132 12.05 7.34 3.62
CA SER A 132 11.45 6.04 3.93
C SER A 132 11.85 5.02 2.88
N PHE A 133 12.05 3.78 3.31
CA PHE A 133 12.37 2.66 2.44
C PHE A 133 11.38 1.52 2.67
N GLY A 134 10.94 0.91 1.59
CA GLY A 134 9.99 -0.20 1.65
C GLY A 134 10.19 -1.22 0.55
N HIS A 135 9.49 -2.32 0.72
CA HIS A 135 9.35 -3.32 -0.33
C HIS A 135 7.89 -3.74 -0.49
N VAL A 136 7.56 -4.22 -1.68
CA VAL A 136 6.25 -4.77 -1.98
C VAL A 136 6.43 -6.14 -2.61
N SER A 137 5.73 -7.12 -2.05
CA SER A 137 5.55 -8.42 -2.68
C SER A 137 4.25 -8.40 -3.47
N LEU A 138 4.34 -8.62 -4.78
CA LEU A 138 3.18 -8.79 -5.65
C LEU A 138 2.93 -10.27 -5.85
N TYR A 139 1.72 -10.73 -5.60
CA TYR A 139 1.35 -12.13 -5.80
C TYR A 139 -0.06 -12.28 -6.34
N GLY A 140 -0.31 -13.38 -7.04
CA GLY A 140 -1.61 -13.70 -7.58
C GLY A 140 -2.62 -13.99 -6.48
N ALA A 141 -3.81 -13.37 -6.53
CA ALA A 141 -4.83 -13.56 -5.51
C ALA A 141 -5.36 -14.98 -5.44
N SER A 142 -5.36 -15.71 -6.57
CA SER A 142 -5.93 -17.06 -6.68
C SER A 142 -4.95 -18.16 -6.30
N ASP A 143 -3.68 -18.00 -6.67
CA ASP A 143 -2.66 -19.06 -6.57
C ASP A 143 -1.54 -18.75 -5.56
N HIS A 144 -1.53 -17.52 -5.02
CA HIS A 144 -0.53 -17.02 -4.07
C HIS A 144 0.93 -17.11 -4.55
N HIS A 145 1.14 -17.27 -5.86
CA HIS A 145 2.49 -17.26 -6.42
C HIS A 145 2.99 -15.84 -6.65
N ALA A 146 4.30 -15.63 -6.46
CA ALA A 146 4.94 -14.34 -6.69
C ALA A 146 4.78 -13.93 -8.16
N VAL A 147 4.28 -12.71 -8.37
CA VAL A 147 4.12 -12.05 -9.68
C VAL A 147 5.22 -11.02 -9.90
N GLY A 148 5.62 -10.36 -8.85
CA GLY A 148 6.67 -9.35 -8.87
C GLY A 148 7.18 -9.02 -7.49
N MET A 149 8.29 -8.32 -7.46
CA MET A 149 8.89 -7.77 -6.24
C MET A 149 9.35 -6.35 -6.52
N VAL A 150 9.13 -5.48 -5.56
CA VAL A 150 9.39 -4.05 -5.69
C VAL A 150 10.18 -3.58 -4.47
N SER A 151 11.22 -2.79 -4.71
CA SER A 151 11.85 -1.98 -3.68
C SER A 151 11.67 -0.50 -4.00
N SER A 152 11.49 0.33 -3.00
CA SER A 152 11.22 1.75 -3.21
C SER A 152 11.78 2.62 -2.09
N ALA A 153 12.08 3.86 -2.46
CA ALA A 153 12.53 4.92 -1.55
C ALA A 153 11.70 6.18 -1.78
N TYR A 154 11.40 6.86 -0.69
CA TYR A 154 10.61 8.10 -0.68
C TYR A 154 11.30 9.20 0.09
N ALA A 155 11.24 10.43 -0.42
CA ALA A 155 11.52 11.63 0.35
C ALA A 155 10.25 12.05 1.09
N MET A 156 10.36 12.31 2.38
CA MET A 156 9.30 12.88 3.21
C MET A 156 9.38 14.40 3.10
N LEU A 157 8.27 15.04 2.70
CA LEU A 157 8.20 16.49 2.43
C LEU A 157 7.71 17.29 3.65
#